data_2a6fcb0e046c9f09006b26c49c3235c7
#
_entry.id   2a6fcb0e046c9f09006b26c49c3235c7
#
_cell.length_a   1.000
_cell.length_b   1.000
_cell.length_c   1.000
_cell.angle_alpha   90.00
_cell.angle_beta   90.00
_cell.angle_gamma   90.00
#
_symmetry.space_group_name_H-M   'P 1'
#
loop_
_entity.id
_entity.type
_entity.pdbx_description
1 polymer ?
#
loop_
_entity_poly.entity_id
_entity_poly.type
_entity_poly.pdbx_seq_one_letter_code
_entity_poly.pdbx_strand_id
1 'polypeptide(L)'
;MIENLHQLKNTLSKCQGTWAWVGQRGVDAYAMADFVPTNAVFCCDFGEKYSKLCTMESLFSVEEDLGRRENWGNRDLEKLWEESIRKRIETYIDKLKVPINTVCYRSLAVLEKDRRFRLLAPSLSLKNMFDDKLWQLELFSGLEVKTPETFVRYLSETTFTEASDILDGPFVVQPPVGSSGENTYIVSNESDFDKAKKVLGYAQRVKLSKYMQVPSLNGHCVVLRTREGLSAIAVCPSVQVVGTLGCTNRAEVYCGNDFSAAHKVHKSVIEEICTIMEKIGLFMGSKGFLGIFGMDFLLNGDEVLALEINPRFQGSTMPLSLLQVDRGEVPLTALHVMQFMGLIEEFSQKFLLQLGRMYRNPYSGAHLIVHNLKNKSCRMEHDLKAGIYTLLGDTIEWVRSGTTYRDIKNPNEWCILGNLPFHTTEVCEDARIAMMQTSESVLDDNLQQLESYAATFVKTLQGHFSVIPFHGGSE
;
A
#
# COMPACT_ATOMS: atom_id res chain seq x y z
N MET A 1 3.14 -11.74 -29.72
CA MET A 1 2.65 -10.53 -29.04
C MET A 1 1.58 -10.93 -28.04
N ILE A 2 1.53 -10.25 -26.90
CA ILE A 2 0.61 -10.54 -25.80
C ILE A 2 -0.57 -9.57 -25.90
N GLU A 3 -1.78 -10.12 -25.87
CA GLU A 3 -3.05 -9.37 -25.91
C GLU A 3 -4.03 -9.80 -24.81
N ASN A 4 -3.64 -10.76 -23.97
CA ASN A 4 -4.45 -11.25 -22.86
C ASN A 4 -3.62 -11.98 -21.79
N LEU A 5 -4.26 -12.23 -20.65
CA LEU A 5 -3.63 -12.87 -19.49
C LEU A 5 -3.11 -14.30 -19.80
N HIS A 6 -3.78 -15.07 -20.66
CA HIS A 6 -3.35 -16.42 -21.01
C HIS A 6 -2.01 -16.40 -21.74
N GLN A 7 -1.85 -15.54 -22.76
CA GLN A 7 -0.59 -15.37 -23.49
C GLN A 7 0.52 -14.86 -22.57
N LEU A 8 0.21 -13.94 -21.65
CA LEU A 8 1.14 -13.46 -20.63
C LEU A 8 1.66 -14.62 -19.77
N LYS A 9 0.78 -15.44 -19.20
CA LYS A 9 1.14 -16.63 -18.43
C LYS A 9 2.06 -17.57 -19.21
N ASN A 10 1.72 -17.84 -20.45
CA ASN A 10 2.52 -18.70 -21.34
C ASN A 10 3.91 -18.11 -21.64
N THR A 11 4.04 -16.79 -21.69
CA THR A 11 5.33 -16.13 -21.85
C THR A 11 6.17 -16.24 -20.60
N LEU A 12 5.60 -15.89 -19.45
CA LEU A 12 6.31 -15.90 -18.18
C LEU A 12 6.65 -17.31 -17.68
N SER A 13 5.84 -18.32 -18.01
CA SER A 13 6.11 -19.72 -17.63
C SER A 13 7.39 -20.31 -18.30
N LYS A 14 7.87 -19.67 -19.36
CA LYS A 14 9.14 -20.05 -20.04
C LYS A 14 10.37 -19.42 -19.37
N CYS A 15 10.17 -18.46 -18.48
CA CYS A 15 11.25 -17.82 -17.74
C CYS A 15 11.86 -18.77 -16.72
N GLN A 16 13.18 -18.89 -16.75
CA GLN A 16 13.91 -19.73 -15.81
C GLN A 16 14.04 -19.10 -14.43
N GLY A 17 14.25 -19.94 -13.42
CA GLY A 17 14.53 -19.54 -12.05
C GLY A 17 13.33 -19.68 -11.12
N THR A 18 13.53 -19.24 -9.88
CA THR A 18 12.50 -19.22 -8.84
C THR A 18 11.80 -17.84 -8.85
N TRP A 19 10.50 -17.81 -8.58
CA TRP A 19 9.76 -16.57 -8.38
C TRP A 19 9.55 -16.32 -6.89
N ALA A 20 9.95 -15.16 -6.43
CA ALA A 20 9.82 -14.77 -5.04
C ALA A 20 9.11 -13.42 -4.89
N TRP A 21 8.33 -13.31 -3.82
CA TRP A 21 7.79 -12.04 -3.31
C TRP A 21 8.57 -11.62 -2.06
N VAL A 22 8.91 -10.32 -1.98
CA VAL A 22 9.51 -9.72 -0.78
C VAL A 22 8.74 -8.45 -0.42
N GLY A 23 8.12 -8.44 0.76
CA GLY A 23 7.33 -7.30 1.23
C GLY A 23 6.94 -7.42 2.69
N GLN A 24 6.47 -6.34 3.29
CA GLN A 24 6.00 -6.38 4.68
C GLN A 24 4.82 -7.33 4.86
N ARG A 25 3.94 -7.41 3.85
CA ARG A 25 2.74 -8.24 3.88
C ARG A 25 2.85 -9.36 2.86
N GLY A 26 2.74 -10.60 3.33
CA GLY A 26 2.80 -11.76 2.45
C GLY A 26 1.60 -11.88 1.52
N VAL A 27 0.42 -11.43 1.96
CA VAL A 27 -0.80 -11.40 1.13
C VAL A 27 -0.65 -10.56 -0.14
N ASP A 28 0.24 -9.56 -0.16
CA ASP A 28 0.47 -8.74 -1.36
C ASP A 28 1.03 -9.56 -2.54
N ALA A 29 1.59 -10.75 -2.29
CA ALA A 29 2.02 -11.68 -3.33
C ALA A 29 0.87 -12.13 -4.25
N TYR A 30 -0.39 -12.05 -3.79
CA TYR A 30 -1.55 -12.31 -4.65
C TYR A 30 -1.64 -11.37 -5.85
N ALA A 31 -0.99 -10.19 -5.80
CA ALA A 31 -0.93 -9.27 -6.94
C ALA A 31 -0.31 -9.89 -8.21
N MET A 32 0.46 -10.97 -8.07
CA MET A 32 1.13 -11.64 -9.18
C MET A 32 0.75 -13.12 -9.36
N ALA A 33 -0.04 -13.68 -8.43
CA ALA A 33 -0.39 -15.11 -8.42
C ALA A 33 -1.12 -15.59 -9.68
N ASP A 34 -1.82 -14.68 -10.37
CA ASP A 34 -2.56 -14.99 -11.58
C ASP A 34 -1.69 -15.17 -12.82
N PHE A 35 -0.44 -14.71 -12.81
CA PHE A 35 0.40 -14.73 -14.00
C PHE A 35 1.83 -15.26 -13.79
N VAL A 36 2.33 -15.35 -12.55
CA VAL A 36 3.59 -16.03 -12.22
C VAL A 36 3.41 -17.03 -11.07
N PRO A 37 4.14 -18.15 -11.06
CA PRO A 37 4.15 -19.06 -9.94
C PRO A 37 4.97 -18.44 -8.79
N THR A 38 4.33 -18.12 -7.67
CA THR A 38 5.05 -17.64 -6.48
C THR A 38 5.61 -18.83 -5.71
N ASN A 39 6.92 -19.04 -5.79
CA ASN A 39 7.60 -20.19 -5.17
C ASN A 39 8.06 -19.87 -3.74
N ALA A 40 8.34 -18.61 -3.42
CA ALA A 40 8.76 -18.19 -2.09
C ALA A 40 8.15 -16.83 -1.73
N VAL A 41 7.83 -16.64 -0.45
CA VAL A 41 7.34 -15.39 0.12
C VAL A 41 8.17 -15.06 1.35
N PHE A 42 8.78 -13.86 1.34
CA PHE A 42 9.52 -13.31 2.47
C PHE A 42 8.78 -12.08 2.97
N CYS A 43 8.17 -12.16 4.15
CA CYS A 43 7.32 -11.09 4.68
C CYS A 43 7.59 -10.82 6.17
N CYS A 44 6.97 -9.77 6.69
CA CYS A 44 6.97 -9.45 8.11
C CYS A 44 5.82 -10.12 8.82
N ASP A 45 4.61 -9.98 8.29
CA ASP A 45 3.38 -10.39 8.95
C ASP A 45 3.18 -11.91 8.98
N PHE A 46 2.35 -12.35 9.94
CA PHE A 46 1.95 -13.75 10.01
C PHE A 46 1.30 -14.17 8.70
N GLY A 47 1.64 -15.38 8.29
CA GLY A 47 1.13 -16.00 7.08
C GLY A 47 0.36 -17.26 7.39
N GLU A 48 -0.87 -17.15 7.92
CA GLU A 48 -1.74 -18.32 7.91
C GLU A 48 -2.01 -18.73 6.46
N LYS A 49 -1.29 -19.76 6.02
CA LYS A 49 -1.66 -20.54 4.84
C LYS A 49 -1.91 -19.71 3.56
N TYR A 50 -0.90 -19.04 3.07
CA TYR A 50 -0.86 -18.72 1.63
C TYR A 50 -0.81 -20.00 0.78
N SER A 51 -1.59 -21.01 1.17
CA SER A 51 -1.56 -22.37 0.62
C SER A 51 -1.85 -22.43 -0.89
N LYS A 52 -2.45 -21.38 -1.43
CA LYS A 52 -2.63 -21.23 -2.88
C LYS A 52 -1.44 -20.56 -3.58
N LEU A 53 -0.51 -19.93 -2.84
CA LEU A 53 0.64 -19.21 -3.39
C LEU A 53 1.94 -20.01 -3.26
N CYS A 54 2.23 -20.53 -2.08
CA CYS A 54 3.43 -21.32 -1.81
C CYS A 54 3.18 -22.37 -0.75
N THR A 55 4.06 -23.38 -0.65
CA THR A 55 4.06 -24.32 0.46
C THR A 55 4.54 -23.62 1.73
N MET A 56 4.19 -24.12 2.91
CA MET A 56 4.67 -23.60 4.20
C MET A 56 6.20 -23.53 4.29
N GLU A 57 6.90 -24.42 3.61
CA GLU A 57 8.37 -24.46 3.56
C GLU A 57 8.97 -23.27 2.79
N SER A 58 8.18 -22.58 1.99
CA SER A 58 8.58 -21.43 1.17
C SER A 58 8.05 -20.09 1.69
N LEU A 59 7.42 -20.09 2.87
CA LEU A 59 6.93 -18.89 3.54
C LEU A 59 7.85 -18.56 4.72
N PHE A 60 8.31 -17.30 4.77
CA PHE A 60 9.21 -16.77 5.80
C PHE A 60 8.61 -15.50 6.38
N SER A 61 8.19 -15.57 7.64
CA SER A 61 7.61 -14.45 8.37
C SER A 61 8.49 -14.04 9.54
N VAL A 62 8.74 -12.74 9.67
CA VAL A 62 9.51 -12.19 10.80
C VAL A 62 8.68 -12.22 12.09
N GLU A 63 7.37 -11.97 12.00
CA GLU A 63 6.47 -12.01 13.17
C GLU A 63 6.33 -13.41 13.77
N GLU A 64 6.38 -14.47 12.94
CA GLU A 64 6.42 -15.85 13.44
C GLU A 64 7.67 -16.12 14.29
N ASP A 65 8.82 -15.57 13.89
CA ASP A 65 10.06 -15.71 14.67
C ASP A 65 10.03 -14.89 15.96
N LEU A 66 9.42 -13.71 15.94
CA LEU A 66 9.33 -12.81 17.09
C LEU A 66 8.21 -13.23 18.08
N GLY A 67 7.24 -14.01 17.62
CA GLY A 67 6.04 -14.37 18.41
C GLY A 67 5.12 -13.19 18.70
N ARG A 68 5.27 -12.06 17.97
CA ARG A 68 4.46 -10.86 18.17
C ARG A 68 4.25 -10.10 16.87
N ARG A 69 3.16 -9.33 16.82
CA ARG A 69 2.84 -8.42 15.73
C ARG A 69 3.29 -7.01 16.05
N GLU A 70 4.14 -6.47 15.19
CA GLU A 70 4.71 -5.15 15.30
C GLU A 70 3.99 -4.11 14.43
N ASN A 71 4.13 -2.85 14.81
CA ASN A 71 3.82 -1.72 13.92
C ASN A 71 5.04 -1.45 13.02
N TRP A 72 5.08 -2.07 11.84
CA TRP A 72 6.21 -2.02 10.91
C TRP A 72 6.44 -0.66 10.24
N GLY A 73 5.73 0.38 10.64
CA GLY A 73 6.00 1.76 10.25
C GLY A 73 7.26 2.35 10.87
N ASN A 74 7.77 1.79 11.97
CA ASN A 74 8.93 2.30 12.70
C ASN A 74 10.25 1.95 11.98
N ARG A 75 11.16 2.95 11.80
CA ARG A 75 12.46 2.80 11.10
C ARG A 75 13.39 1.78 11.74
N ASP A 76 13.36 1.63 13.06
CA ASP A 76 14.21 0.65 13.74
C ASP A 76 13.72 -0.77 13.47
N LEU A 77 12.42 -0.96 13.38
CA LEU A 77 11.81 -2.22 12.97
C LEU A 77 12.05 -2.52 11.48
N GLU A 78 12.15 -1.50 10.63
CA GLU A 78 12.55 -1.71 9.22
C GLU A 78 13.96 -2.29 9.07
N LYS A 79 14.92 -1.83 9.88
CA LYS A 79 16.28 -2.41 9.91
C LYS A 79 16.24 -3.86 10.39
N LEU A 80 15.49 -4.14 11.46
CA LEU A 80 15.31 -5.49 11.96
C LEU A 80 14.70 -6.41 10.90
N TRP A 81 13.73 -5.91 10.14
CA TRP A 81 13.13 -6.64 9.04
C TRP A 81 14.13 -6.95 7.93
N GLU A 82 14.92 -5.95 7.48
CA GLU A 82 15.94 -6.16 6.45
C GLU A 82 17.00 -7.18 6.88
N GLU A 83 17.44 -7.14 8.13
CA GLU A 83 18.39 -8.10 8.69
C GLU A 83 17.79 -9.50 8.80
N SER A 84 16.54 -9.61 9.24
CA SER A 84 15.82 -10.89 9.36
C SER A 84 15.59 -11.53 8.00
N ILE A 85 15.15 -10.74 7.00
CA ILE A 85 15.02 -11.20 5.63
C ILE A 85 16.35 -11.67 5.06
N ARG A 86 17.42 -10.91 5.24
CA ARG A 86 18.76 -11.31 4.79
C ARG A 86 19.16 -12.66 5.37
N LYS A 87 19.02 -12.85 6.67
CA LYS A 87 19.33 -14.11 7.35
C LYS A 87 18.51 -15.28 6.80
N ARG A 88 17.23 -15.06 6.54
CA ARG A 88 16.34 -16.09 5.97
C ARG A 88 16.71 -16.44 4.54
N ILE A 89 17.00 -15.45 3.72
CA ILE A 89 17.48 -15.68 2.36
C ILE A 89 18.76 -16.51 2.38
N GLU A 90 19.75 -16.16 3.19
CA GLU A 90 21.01 -16.90 3.33
C GLU A 90 20.78 -18.37 3.74
N THR A 91 19.82 -18.61 4.65
CA THR A 91 19.52 -19.97 5.12
C THR A 91 18.83 -20.84 4.06
N TYR A 92 18.06 -20.23 3.15
CA TYR A 92 17.23 -20.96 2.20
C TYR A 92 17.68 -20.84 0.75
N ILE A 93 18.72 -20.04 0.48
CA ILE A 93 19.17 -19.75 -0.87
C ILE A 93 19.54 -21.00 -1.66
N ASP A 94 20.11 -22.01 -0.98
CA ASP A 94 20.53 -23.27 -1.62
C ASP A 94 19.35 -24.15 -2.07
N LYS A 95 18.14 -23.86 -1.56
CA LYS A 95 16.91 -24.53 -1.94
C LYS A 95 16.21 -23.87 -3.14
N LEU A 96 16.65 -22.67 -3.50
CA LEU A 96 16.05 -21.87 -4.57
C LEU A 96 16.87 -22.00 -5.85
N LYS A 97 16.19 -22.12 -6.99
CA LYS A 97 16.85 -22.15 -8.31
C LYS A 97 17.20 -20.73 -8.77
N VAL A 98 18.45 -20.49 -9.09
CA VAL A 98 18.92 -19.19 -9.62
C VAL A 98 18.63 -19.08 -11.12
N PRO A 99 18.29 -17.87 -11.65
CA PRO A 99 18.10 -16.64 -10.92
C PRO A 99 16.81 -16.64 -10.08
N ILE A 100 16.81 -15.87 -8.98
CA ILE A 100 15.60 -15.66 -8.19
C ILE A 100 14.94 -14.37 -8.70
N ASN A 101 13.88 -14.53 -9.50
CA ASN A 101 13.09 -13.41 -10.02
C ASN A 101 12.24 -12.83 -8.88
N THR A 102 12.65 -11.69 -8.36
CA THR A 102 12.12 -11.16 -7.11
C THR A 102 11.29 -9.92 -7.35
N VAL A 103 9.99 -10.01 -7.11
CA VAL A 103 9.09 -8.86 -7.03
C VAL A 103 9.09 -8.36 -5.61
N CYS A 104 9.30 -7.05 -5.44
CA CYS A 104 9.38 -6.42 -4.12
C CYS A 104 8.28 -5.38 -3.96
N TYR A 105 7.75 -5.29 -2.73
CA TYR A 105 6.90 -4.17 -2.36
C TYR A 105 7.64 -2.83 -2.54
N ARG A 106 8.92 -2.79 -2.14
CA ARG A 106 9.88 -1.70 -2.39
C ARG A 106 11.28 -2.27 -2.54
N SER A 107 12.15 -1.52 -3.19
CA SER A 107 13.56 -1.89 -3.35
C SER A 107 14.29 -1.97 -2.01
N LEU A 108 15.14 -2.99 -1.84
CA LEU A 108 15.91 -3.26 -0.64
C LEU A 108 17.39 -3.41 -0.99
N ALA A 109 18.25 -2.75 -0.20
CA ALA A 109 19.70 -2.78 -0.42
C ALA A 109 20.30 -4.20 -0.35
N VAL A 110 19.76 -5.06 0.50
CA VAL A 110 20.20 -6.44 0.66
C VAL A 110 19.98 -7.28 -0.60
N LEU A 111 18.90 -7.02 -1.35
CA LEU A 111 18.58 -7.73 -2.59
C LEU A 111 19.31 -7.15 -3.79
N GLU A 112 19.49 -5.83 -3.84
CA GLU A 112 20.13 -5.15 -4.97
C GLU A 112 21.62 -5.52 -5.11
N LYS A 113 22.27 -5.84 -4.00
CA LYS A 113 23.71 -6.21 -3.96
C LYS A 113 23.98 -7.70 -4.25
N ASP A 114 22.97 -8.54 -4.19
CA ASP A 114 23.13 -10.00 -4.36
C ASP A 114 22.78 -10.44 -5.79
N ARG A 115 23.78 -10.86 -6.56
CA ARG A 115 23.65 -11.25 -7.97
C ARG A 115 22.77 -12.49 -8.20
N ARG A 116 22.43 -13.24 -7.17
CA ARG A 116 21.50 -14.38 -7.27
C ARG A 116 20.07 -13.91 -7.51
N PHE A 117 19.75 -12.67 -7.10
CA PHE A 117 18.45 -12.05 -7.30
C PHE A 117 18.41 -11.25 -8.60
N ARG A 118 17.41 -11.50 -9.40
CA ARG A 118 16.96 -10.56 -10.41
C ARG A 118 15.87 -9.70 -9.77
N LEU A 119 16.27 -8.53 -9.32
CA LEU A 119 15.34 -7.61 -8.68
C LEU A 119 14.42 -6.97 -9.71
N LEU A 120 13.11 -7.23 -9.59
CA LEU A 120 12.08 -6.64 -10.45
C LEU A 120 11.51 -5.41 -9.76
N ALA A 121 12.32 -4.36 -9.66
CA ALA A 121 11.99 -3.09 -9.01
C ALA A 121 12.95 -1.99 -9.48
N PRO A 122 12.59 -0.69 -9.34
CA PRO A 122 13.53 0.41 -9.56
C PRO A 122 14.75 0.29 -8.65
N SER A 123 15.89 0.89 -9.03
CA SER A 123 17.04 0.94 -8.13
C SER A 123 16.72 1.67 -6.83
N LEU A 124 17.39 1.30 -5.73
CA LEU A 124 17.19 1.94 -4.43
C LEU A 124 17.51 3.45 -4.48
N SER A 125 18.50 3.85 -5.27
CA SER A 125 18.85 5.26 -5.45
C SER A 125 17.73 6.06 -6.10
N LEU A 126 17.08 5.54 -7.14
CA LEU A 126 15.94 6.16 -7.79
C LEU A 126 14.72 6.18 -6.86
N LYS A 127 14.45 5.06 -6.18
CA LYS A 127 13.40 5.00 -5.17
C LYS A 127 13.61 6.09 -4.11
N ASN A 128 14.79 6.22 -3.53
CA ASN A 128 15.06 7.20 -2.48
C ASN A 128 14.97 8.65 -2.98
N MET A 129 15.43 8.91 -4.20
CA MET A 129 15.32 10.24 -4.82
C MET A 129 13.87 10.69 -4.97
N PHE A 130 13.00 9.80 -5.46
CA PHE A 130 11.59 10.12 -5.68
C PHE A 130 10.72 10.00 -4.42
N ASP A 131 11.22 9.41 -3.33
CA ASP A 131 10.52 9.28 -2.04
C ASP A 131 10.74 10.51 -1.12
N ASP A 132 11.66 11.40 -1.46
CA ASP A 132 11.94 12.63 -0.71
C ASP A 132 10.84 13.68 -0.95
N LYS A 133 10.03 13.94 0.09
CA LYS A 133 8.88 14.86 0.03
C LYS A 133 9.28 16.31 -0.27
N LEU A 134 10.49 16.74 0.11
CA LEU A 134 10.98 18.09 -0.17
C LEU A 134 11.35 18.23 -1.63
N TRP A 135 12.00 17.22 -2.19
CA TRP A 135 12.31 17.16 -3.61
C TRP A 135 11.04 17.06 -4.47
N GLN A 136 10.03 16.30 -4.01
CA GLN A 136 8.74 16.21 -4.70
C GLN A 136 8.05 17.56 -4.85
N LEU A 137 8.14 18.48 -3.87
CA LEU A 137 7.58 19.83 -3.98
C LEU A 137 8.22 20.63 -5.11
N GLU A 138 9.54 20.55 -5.27
CA GLU A 138 10.26 21.20 -6.39
C GLU A 138 9.80 20.62 -7.73
N LEU A 139 9.61 19.29 -7.79
CA LEU A 139 9.08 18.60 -8.98
C LEU A 139 7.65 19.06 -9.31
N PHE A 140 6.75 19.08 -8.33
CA PHE A 140 5.36 19.52 -8.54
C PHE A 140 5.30 20.95 -9.04
N SER A 141 6.06 21.85 -8.42
CA SER A 141 6.17 23.24 -8.89
C SER A 141 6.71 23.34 -10.31
N GLY A 142 7.79 22.62 -10.63
CA GLY A 142 8.40 22.63 -11.97
C GLY A 142 7.52 22.02 -13.07
N LEU A 143 6.58 21.16 -12.67
CA LEU A 143 5.59 20.55 -13.57
C LEU A 143 4.20 21.22 -13.47
N GLU A 144 4.07 22.35 -12.77
CA GLU A 144 2.80 23.06 -12.58
C GLU A 144 1.68 22.15 -12.04
N VAL A 145 2.03 21.23 -11.13
CA VAL A 145 1.07 20.37 -10.42
C VAL A 145 0.68 21.06 -9.12
N LYS A 146 -0.61 21.25 -8.92
CA LYS A 146 -1.14 21.89 -7.72
C LYS A 146 -0.92 21.03 -6.49
N THR A 147 -0.58 21.66 -5.36
CA THR A 147 -0.45 21.06 -4.04
C THR A 147 -1.24 21.88 -3.02
N PRO A 148 -1.59 21.35 -1.85
CA PRO A 148 -2.01 22.18 -0.74
C PRO A 148 -0.98 23.28 -0.49
N GLU A 149 -1.41 24.42 0.06
CA GLU A 149 -0.48 25.47 0.48
C GLU A 149 0.60 24.87 1.37
N THR A 150 1.86 25.05 0.97
CA THR A 150 2.98 24.31 1.55
C THR A 150 4.25 25.14 1.53
N PHE A 151 5.01 25.06 2.62
CA PHE A 151 6.37 25.60 2.67
C PHE A 151 7.32 24.67 3.41
N VAL A 152 8.63 24.90 3.26
CA VAL A 152 9.69 24.10 3.87
C VAL A 152 10.52 24.98 4.81
N ARG A 153 10.73 24.52 6.05
CA ARG A 153 11.51 25.21 7.08
C ARG A 153 12.26 24.24 7.98
N TYR A 154 13.22 24.76 8.72
CA TYR A 154 13.78 24.08 9.88
C TYR A 154 12.85 24.24 11.08
N LEU A 155 12.61 23.18 11.84
CA LEU A 155 11.75 23.25 13.04
C LEU A 155 12.29 24.22 14.09
N SER A 156 13.63 24.41 14.15
CA SER A 156 14.25 25.40 15.05
C SER A 156 13.94 26.84 14.69
N GLU A 157 13.58 27.12 13.44
CA GLU A 157 13.36 28.46 12.89
C GLU A 157 11.86 28.79 12.76
N THR A 158 10.97 27.91 13.26
CA THR A 158 9.52 28.03 13.07
C THR A 158 8.81 27.99 14.40
N THR A 159 7.87 28.90 14.61
CA THR A 159 6.92 28.89 15.73
C THR A 159 5.56 28.35 15.25
N PHE A 160 4.75 27.86 16.20
CA PHE A 160 3.36 27.43 15.91
C PHE A 160 2.56 28.59 15.31
N THR A 161 2.63 29.79 15.93
CA THR A 161 1.87 30.96 15.49
C THR A 161 2.23 31.34 14.06
N GLU A 162 3.54 31.46 13.75
CA GLU A 162 3.98 31.78 12.39
C GLU A 162 3.47 30.77 11.34
N ALA A 163 3.59 29.46 11.63
CA ALA A 163 3.14 28.44 10.71
C ALA A 163 1.60 28.44 10.54
N SER A 164 0.86 28.63 11.64
CA SER A 164 -0.60 28.69 11.62
C SER A 164 -1.12 29.93 10.91
N ASP A 165 -0.45 31.08 11.05
CA ASP A 165 -0.81 32.32 10.35
C ASP A 165 -0.57 32.21 8.83
N ILE A 166 0.58 31.63 8.42
CA ILE A 166 0.90 31.42 6.99
C ILE A 166 -0.11 30.45 6.34
N LEU A 167 -0.44 29.34 7.01
CA LEU A 167 -1.28 28.27 6.44
C LEU A 167 -2.78 28.45 6.74
N ASP A 168 -3.15 29.54 7.39
CA ASP A 168 -4.54 29.89 7.72
C ASP A 168 -5.25 28.73 8.46
N GLY A 169 -4.68 28.32 9.61
CA GLY A 169 -5.27 27.32 10.50
C GLY A 169 -4.39 26.10 10.80
N PRO A 170 -4.99 24.96 11.09
CA PRO A 170 -4.25 23.73 11.36
C PRO A 170 -3.38 23.30 10.19
N PHE A 171 -2.24 22.70 10.50
CA PHE A 171 -1.28 22.26 9.48
C PHE A 171 -0.68 20.88 9.75
N VAL A 172 -0.07 20.31 8.73
CA VAL A 172 0.60 19.02 8.78
C VAL A 172 2.11 19.22 8.75
N VAL A 173 2.83 18.59 9.68
CA VAL A 173 4.29 18.55 9.71
C VAL A 173 4.77 17.18 9.27
N GLN A 174 5.63 17.12 8.25
CA GLN A 174 6.18 15.88 7.71
C GLN A 174 7.69 15.97 7.51
N PRO A 175 8.48 14.94 7.90
CA PRO A 175 9.89 14.84 7.54
C PRO A 175 10.04 14.56 6.04
N PRO A 176 11.26 14.72 5.48
CA PRO A 176 11.53 14.42 4.07
C PRO A 176 11.15 13.00 3.66
N VAL A 177 11.35 12.03 4.54
CA VAL A 177 11.10 10.62 4.29
C VAL A 177 10.24 10.04 5.42
N GLY A 178 9.19 9.33 5.07
CA GLY A 178 8.26 8.64 5.98
C GLY A 178 7.18 7.92 5.17
N SER A 179 6.52 6.92 5.76
CA SER A 179 5.47 6.14 5.09
C SER A 179 4.33 5.82 6.06
N SER A 180 3.13 5.59 5.51
CA SER A 180 1.94 5.12 6.27
C SER A 180 1.53 6.05 7.43
N GLY A 181 1.73 7.37 7.30
CA GLY A 181 1.43 8.35 8.35
C GLY A 181 2.48 8.42 9.47
N GLU A 182 3.54 7.60 9.41
CA GLU A 182 4.61 7.65 10.41
C GLU A 182 5.34 8.99 10.38
N ASN A 183 5.54 9.58 11.58
CA ASN A 183 6.13 10.89 11.75
C ASN A 183 5.39 12.03 11.01
N THR A 184 4.12 11.81 10.68
CA THR A 184 3.19 12.85 10.21
C THR A 184 2.41 13.37 11.43
N TYR A 185 2.41 14.68 11.61
CA TYR A 185 1.74 15.34 12.75
C TYR A 185 0.73 16.34 12.22
N ILE A 186 -0.54 16.16 12.58
CA ILE A 186 -1.57 17.18 12.43
C ILE A 186 -1.46 18.10 13.64
N VAL A 187 -1.17 19.37 13.39
CA VAL A 187 -0.88 20.38 14.40
C VAL A 187 -2.02 21.39 14.43
N SER A 188 -2.77 21.42 15.55
CA SER A 188 -3.88 22.34 15.78
C SER A 188 -3.59 23.34 16.91
N ASN A 189 -2.52 23.10 17.69
CA ASN A 189 -2.12 23.93 18.82
C ASN A 189 -0.61 23.79 19.10
N GLU A 190 -0.09 24.65 19.98
CA GLU A 190 1.33 24.68 20.38
C GLU A 190 1.82 23.33 20.93
N SER A 191 0.99 22.65 21.74
CA SER A 191 1.36 21.35 22.33
C SER A 191 1.58 20.26 21.27
N ASP A 192 0.79 20.26 20.19
CA ASP A 192 0.97 19.33 19.07
C ASP A 192 2.25 19.65 18.32
N PHE A 193 2.56 20.94 18.15
CA PHE A 193 3.80 21.36 17.49
C PHE A 193 5.04 20.99 18.29
N ASP A 194 5.00 21.16 19.61
CA ASP A 194 6.08 20.77 20.52
C ASP A 194 6.31 19.25 20.51
N LYS A 195 5.24 18.45 20.44
CA LYS A 195 5.36 17.00 20.26
C LYS A 195 6.07 16.66 18.96
N ALA A 196 5.67 17.30 17.86
CA ALA A 196 6.32 17.10 16.55
C ALA A 196 7.82 17.46 16.60
N LYS A 197 8.16 18.63 17.19
CA LYS A 197 9.57 19.06 17.40
C LYS A 197 10.37 18.07 18.22
N LYS A 198 9.79 17.56 19.31
CA LYS A 198 10.46 16.61 20.22
C LYS A 198 10.82 15.30 19.51
N VAL A 199 9.93 14.79 18.66
CA VAL A 199 10.13 13.50 17.95
C VAL A 199 11.00 13.66 16.73
N LEU A 200 10.76 14.67 15.89
CA LEU A 200 11.49 14.89 14.65
C LEU A 200 12.87 15.51 14.85
N GLY A 201 13.08 16.19 15.96
CA GLY A 201 14.31 16.93 16.28
C GLY A 201 14.31 18.35 15.70
N TYR A 202 14.83 19.28 16.47
CA TYR A 202 14.82 20.71 16.15
C TYR A 202 15.57 21.07 14.87
N ALA A 203 16.67 20.38 14.58
CA ALA A 203 17.48 20.63 13.36
C ALA A 203 16.87 20.01 12.09
N GLN A 204 15.72 19.34 12.19
CA GLN A 204 15.09 18.70 11.05
C GLN A 204 14.45 19.74 10.12
N ARG A 205 14.80 19.67 8.83
CA ARG A 205 14.09 20.37 7.76
C ARG A 205 12.82 19.59 7.43
N VAL A 206 11.66 20.24 7.48
CA VAL A 206 10.34 19.60 7.32
C VAL A 206 9.50 20.31 6.28
N LYS A 207 8.53 19.56 5.75
CA LYS A 207 7.41 20.07 4.97
C LYS A 207 6.30 20.46 5.94
N LEU A 208 5.79 21.69 5.81
CA LEU A 208 4.58 22.17 6.50
C LEU A 208 3.52 22.46 5.45
N SER A 209 2.35 21.84 5.59
CA SER A 209 1.26 21.97 4.60
C SER A 209 -0.05 22.27 5.30
N LYS A 210 -0.91 23.07 4.69
CA LYS A 210 -2.28 23.31 5.18
C LYS A 210 -3.00 21.99 5.40
N TYR A 211 -3.58 21.81 6.58
CA TYR A 211 -4.42 20.63 6.86
C TYR A 211 -5.79 20.81 6.21
N MET A 212 -6.22 19.86 5.43
CA MET A 212 -7.50 19.88 4.74
C MET A 212 -8.26 18.59 5.06
N GLN A 213 -9.45 18.72 5.62
CA GLN A 213 -10.34 17.59 5.91
C GLN A 213 -11.26 17.35 4.70
N VAL A 214 -10.70 16.80 3.64
CA VAL A 214 -11.36 16.51 2.36
C VAL A 214 -11.05 15.08 1.92
N PRO A 215 -11.79 14.49 0.98
CA PRO A 215 -11.50 13.15 0.48
C PRO A 215 -10.07 13.02 -0.04
N SER A 216 -9.45 11.88 0.26
CA SER A 216 -8.13 11.50 -0.24
C SER A 216 -8.28 10.43 -1.31
N LEU A 217 -7.55 10.59 -2.42
CA LEU A 217 -7.53 9.63 -3.52
C LEU A 217 -6.13 9.07 -3.71
N ASN A 218 -6.09 7.83 -4.17
CA ASN A 218 -4.83 7.14 -4.45
C ASN A 218 -4.83 6.59 -5.87
N GLY A 219 -3.85 6.97 -6.66
CA GLY A 219 -3.67 6.50 -8.01
C GLY A 219 -2.42 5.63 -8.18
N HIS A 220 -2.41 4.80 -9.22
CA HIS A 220 -1.29 3.98 -9.65
C HIS A 220 -0.90 4.33 -11.08
N CYS A 221 0.40 4.31 -11.37
CA CYS A 221 0.92 4.48 -12.71
C CYS A 221 2.10 3.52 -12.93
N VAL A 222 2.27 3.02 -14.15
CA VAL A 222 3.45 2.27 -14.55
C VAL A 222 4.22 3.03 -15.61
N VAL A 223 5.54 3.13 -15.40
CA VAL A 223 6.47 3.72 -16.37
C VAL A 223 7.16 2.61 -17.14
N LEU A 224 7.05 2.65 -18.45
CA LEU A 224 7.57 1.64 -19.39
C LEU A 224 8.56 2.27 -20.36
N ARG A 225 9.57 1.49 -20.72
CA ARG A 225 10.50 1.83 -21.81
C ARG A 225 10.31 0.82 -22.92
N THR A 226 9.66 1.25 -24.00
CA THR A 226 9.45 0.49 -25.22
C THR A 226 10.40 0.95 -26.32
N ARG A 227 10.41 0.26 -27.48
CA ARG A 227 11.17 0.69 -28.68
C ARG A 227 10.73 2.05 -29.19
N GLU A 228 9.49 2.43 -28.96
CA GLU A 228 8.93 3.72 -29.37
C GLU A 228 9.26 4.84 -28.38
N GLY A 229 9.88 4.53 -27.23
CA GLY A 229 10.28 5.47 -26.20
C GLY A 229 9.67 5.21 -24.82
N LEU A 230 9.60 6.25 -24.01
CA LEU A 230 8.99 6.21 -22.69
C LEU A 230 7.46 6.30 -22.81
N SER A 231 6.78 5.50 -21.99
CA SER A 231 5.33 5.52 -21.84
C SER A 231 5.00 5.50 -20.33
N ALA A 232 3.97 6.22 -19.95
CA ALA A 232 3.41 6.16 -18.60
C ALA A 232 1.91 5.85 -18.75
N ILE A 233 1.43 4.86 -17.99
CA ILE A 233 0.03 4.41 -18.05
C ILE A 233 -0.55 4.49 -16.65
N ALA A 234 -1.47 5.43 -16.45
CA ALA A 234 -2.18 5.62 -15.19
C ALA A 234 -3.45 4.78 -15.12
N VAL A 235 -3.85 4.46 -13.90
CA VAL A 235 -5.09 3.73 -13.58
C VAL A 235 -6.04 4.67 -12.85
N CYS A 236 -7.35 4.49 -13.06
CA CYS A 236 -8.39 5.19 -12.31
C CYS A 236 -8.08 5.15 -10.81
N PRO A 237 -8.05 6.31 -10.12
CA PRO A 237 -7.77 6.34 -8.70
C PRO A 237 -8.87 5.65 -7.90
N SER A 238 -8.53 5.18 -6.72
CA SER A 238 -9.45 4.76 -5.67
C SER A 238 -9.53 5.81 -4.57
N VAL A 239 -10.61 5.83 -3.81
CA VAL A 239 -10.72 6.70 -2.63
C VAL A 239 -10.02 6.03 -1.45
N GLN A 240 -9.14 6.76 -0.76
CA GLN A 240 -8.45 6.25 0.41
C GLN A 240 -9.33 6.32 1.65
N VAL A 241 -9.29 5.27 2.46
CA VAL A 241 -9.83 5.25 3.81
C VAL A 241 -8.70 5.65 4.75
N VAL A 242 -8.77 6.85 5.32
CA VAL A 242 -7.72 7.42 6.19
C VAL A 242 -8.34 7.93 7.48
N GLY A 243 -7.71 7.64 8.62
CA GLY A 243 -8.14 8.13 9.94
C GLY A 243 -9.55 7.73 10.35
N THR A 244 -10.09 6.67 9.78
CA THR A 244 -11.50 6.32 9.90
C THR A 244 -11.79 5.65 11.24
N LEU A 245 -12.78 6.19 11.94
CA LEU A 245 -13.23 5.69 13.24
C LEU A 245 -13.59 4.19 13.18
N GLY A 246 -13.12 3.44 14.15
CA GLY A 246 -13.27 1.97 14.20
C GLY A 246 -12.14 1.22 13.52
N CYS A 247 -11.48 1.78 12.51
CA CYS A 247 -10.30 1.20 11.87
C CYS A 247 -9.00 1.61 12.58
N THR A 248 -8.93 2.84 13.09
CA THR A 248 -7.77 3.40 13.78
C THR A 248 -8.19 4.49 14.78
N ASN A 249 -7.33 4.82 15.74
CA ASN A 249 -7.49 5.98 16.65
C ASN A 249 -6.73 7.22 16.14
N ARG A 250 -6.03 7.13 15.00
CA ARG A 250 -5.12 8.18 14.50
C ARG A 250 -5.62 8.71 13.16
N ALA A 251 -5.79 10.03 13.06
CA ALA A 251 -6.39 10.70 11.92
C ALA A 251 -5.55 10.60 10.61
N GLU A 252 -4.24 10.38 10.73
CA GLU A 252 -3.31 10.30 9.60
C GLU A 252 -3.05 8.87 9.10
N VAL A 253 -3.62 7.84 9.77
CA VAL A 253 -3.32 6.45 9.45
C VAL A 253 -4.17 5.93 8.30
N TYR A 254 -3.49 5.33 7.34
CA TYR A 254 -4.09 4.64 6.20
C TYR A 254 -4.80 3.35 6.63
N CYS A 255 -6.07 3.24 6.27
CA CYS A 255 -6.96 2.13 6.62
C CYS A 255 -7.53 1.37 5.41
N GLY A 256 -7.06 1.66 4.19
CA GLY A 256 -7.50 0.94 3.00
C GLY A 256 -7.92 1.82 1.83
N ASN A 257 -8.56 1.19 0.84
CA ASN A 257 -9.05 1.88 -0.36
C ASN A 257 -10.43 1.35 -0.76
N ASP A 258 -11.26 2.26 -1.20
CA ASP A 258 -12.54 1.98 -1.83
C ASP A 258 -12.45 2.30 -3.33
N PHE A 259 -12.41 1.27 -4.16
CA PHE A 259 -12.38 1.39 -5.61
C PHE A 259 -13.77 1.69 -6.16
N SER A 260 -14.82 1.16 -5.50
CA SER A 260 -16.20 1.42 -5.88
C SER A 260 -16.58 2.88 -5.68
N ALA A 261 -16.05 3.54 -4.65
CA ALA A 261 -16.30 4.96 -4.39
C ALA A 261 -15.81 5.87 -5.53
N ALA A 262 -14.85 5.42 -6.34
CA ALA A 262 -14.42 6.17 -7.52
C ALA A 262 -15.53 6.38 -8.56
N HIS A 263 -16.61 5.57 -8.55
CA HIS A 263 -17.78 5.82 -9.39
C HIS A 263 -18.56 7.09 -9.00
N LYS A 264 -18.36 7.60 -7.77
CA LYS A 264 -18.95 8.85 -7.27
C LYS A 264 -18.09 10.08 -7.62
N VAL A 265 -16.85 9.88 -8.09
CA VAL A 265 -15.92 10.96 -8.48
C VAL A 265 -16.22 11.40 -9.91
N HIS A 266 -16.23 12.72 -10.14
CA HIS A 266 -16.50 13.24 -11.47
C HIS A 266 -15.43 12.81 -12.48
N LYS A 267 -15.84 12.46 -13.70
CA LYS A 267 -14.93 11.92 -14.72
C LYS A 267 -13.77 12.85 -15.05
N SER A 268 -13.99 14.18 -15.05
CA SER A 268 -12.92 15.16 -15.30
C SER A 268 -11.81 15.11 -14.25
N VAL A 269 -12.17 14.86 -12.97
CA VAL A 269 -11.22 14.70 -11.86
C VAL A 269 -10.37 13.44 -12.07
N ILE A 270 -11.00 12.32 -12.46
CA ILE A 270 -10.28 11.08 -12.77
C ILE A 270 -9.29 11.29 -13.92
N GLU A 271 -9.72 11.97 -15.00
CA GLU A 271 -8.86 12.27 -16.16
C GLU A 271 -7.72 13.23 -15.80
N GLU A 272 -7.97 14.22 -14.95
CA GLU A 272 -6.94 15.14 -14.44
C GLU A 272 -5.88 14.40 -13.62
N ILE A 273 -6.29 13.55 -12.66
CA ILE A 273 -5.39 12.73 -11.85
C ILE A 273 -4.53 11.83 -12.76
N CYS A 274 -5.15 11.12 -13.70
CA CYS A 274 -4.42 10.27 -14.63
C CYS A 274 -3.40 11.06 -15.46
N THR A 275 -3.79 12.25 -15.93
CA THR A 275 -2.90 13.13 -16.71
C THR A 275 -1.71 13.62 -15.88
N ILE A 276 -1.94 14.02 -14.63
CA ILE A 276 -0.87 14.42 -13.68
C ILE A 276 0.09 13.25 -13.48
N MET A 277 -0.43 12.06 -13.21
CA MET A 277 0.38 10.87 -12.97
C MET A 277 1.21 10.49 -14.21
N GLU A 278 0.64 10.53 -15.40
CA GLU A 278 1.37 10.25 -16.65
C GLU A 278 2.46 11.28 -16.91
N LYS A 279 2.20 12.59 -16.67
CA LYS A 279 3.19 13.67 -16.76
C LYS A 279 4.37 13.45 -15.81
N ILE A 280 4.08 13.11 -14.56
CA ILE A 280 5.10 12.79 -13.54
C ILE A 280 5.83 11.50 -13.90
N GLY A 281 5.12 10.46 -14.34
CA GLY A 281 5.71 9.19 -14.76
C GLY A 281 6.70 9.34 -15.90
N LEU A 282 6.38 10.15 -16.92
CA LEU A 282 7.29 10.46 -18.01
C LEU A 282 8.54 11.20 -17.53
N PHE A 283 8.38 12.15 -16.60
CA PHE A 283 9.52 12.83 -15.98
C PHE A 283 10.39 11.84 -15.21
N MET A 284 9.80 10.99 -14.35
CA MET A 284 10.52 9.95 -13.60
C MET A 284 11.26 8.99 -14.56
N GLY A 285 10.60 8.60 -15.66
CA GLY A 285 11.18 7.77 -16.72
C GLY A 285 12.39 8.42 -17.41
N SER A 286 12.36 9.74 -17.60
CA SER A 286 13.51 10.51 -18.15
C SER A 286 14.73 10.48 -17.25
N LYS A 287 14.53 10.26 -15.93
CA LYS A 287 15.58 10.07 -14.92
C LYS A 287 15.97 8.58 -14.73
N GLY A 288 15.34 7.67 -15.47
CA GLY A 288 15.64 6.24 -15.45
C GLY A 288 14.73 5.40 -14.55
N PHE A 289 13.73 5.99 -13.88
CA PHE A 289 12.75 5.22 -13.11
C PHE A 289 11.83 4.45 -14.07
N LEU A 290 11.67 3.14 -13.83
CA LEU A 290 10.75 2.27 -14.55
C LEU A 290 9.92 1.48 -13.56
N GLY A 291 8.75 0.99 -14.00
CA GLY A 291 7.85 0.21 -13.16
C GLY A 291 6.78 1.03 -12.47
N ILE A 292 6.14 0.44 -11.46
CA ILE A 292 5.00 1.02 -10.75
C ILE A 292 5.46 2.09 -9.75
N PHE A 293 4.69 3.18 -9.71
CA PHE A 293 4.64 4.11 -8.60
C PHE A 293 3.18 4.46 -8.29
N GLY A 294 2.93 4.97 -7.11
CA GLY A 294 1.65 5.53 -6.73
C GLY A 294 1.73 7.01 -6.39
N MET A 295 0.58 7.66 -6.35
CA MET A 295 0.44 9.04 -5.89
C MET A 295 -0.80 9.19 -5.04
N ASP A 296 -0.69 10.06 -4.04
CA ASP A 296 -1.79 10.44 -3.18
C ASP A 296 -2.22 11.87 -3.50
N PHE A 297 -3.53 12.10 -3.48
CA PHE A 297 -4.17 13.37 -3.83
C PHE A 297 -5.23 13.74 -2.80
N LEU A 298 -5.49 15.03 -2.64
CA LEU A 298 -6.69 15.55 -1.99
C LEU A 298 -7.67 16.08 -3.04
N LEU A 299 -8.96 15.90 -2.78
CA LEU A 299 -10.04 16.40 -3.62
C LEU A 299 -10.80 17.50 -2.88
N ASN A 300 -10.53 18.76 -3.22
CA ASN A 300 -11.19 19.93 -2.64
C ASN A 300 -12.28 20.46 -3.60
N GLY A 301 -13.52 19.99 -3.40
CA GLY A 301 -14.55 20.10 -4.43
C GLY A 301 -14.13 19.33 -5.69
N ASP A 302 -13.95 20.02 -6.81
CA ASP A 302 -13.42 19.44 -8.05
C ASP A 302 -11.91 19.72 -8.25
N GLU A 303 -11.26 20.40 -7.32
CA GLU A 303 -9.83 20.69 -7.40
C GLU A 303 -8.97 19.55 -6.91
N VAL A 304 -8.05 19.09 -7.77
CA VAL A 304 -7.08 18.02 -7.49
C VAL A 304 -5.80 18.62 -6.94
N LEU A 305 -5.39 18.20 -5.74
CA LEU A 305 -4.16 18.63 -5.08
C LEU A 305 -3.25 17.42 -4.82
N ALA A 306 -2.06 17.40 -5.42
CA ALA A 306 -1.10 16.31 -5.20
C ALA A 306 -0.45 16.41 -3.82
N LEU A 307 -0.35 15.29 -3.11
CA LEU A 307 0.28 15.20 -1.79
C LEU A 307 1.68 14.63 -1.84
N GLU A 308 1.81 13.42 -2.42
CA GLU A 308 3.09 12.72 -2.45
C GLU A 308 3.16 11.67 -3.57
N ILE A 309 4.40 11.38 -3.99
CA ILE A 309 4.75 10.28 -4.88
C ILE A 309 5.25 9.12 -4.02
N ASN A 310 4.73 7.93 -4.27
CA ASN A 310 5.16 6.67 -3.67
C ASN A 310 5.87 5.82 -4.72
N PRO A 311 7.23 5.87 -4.86
CA PRO A 311 7.96 5.18 -5.94
C PRO A 311 8.12 3.67 -5.67
N ARG A 312 7.01 3.00 -5.43
CA ARG A 312 6.88 1.61 -4.99
C ARG A 312 5.46 1.09 -5.16
N PHE A 313 5.26 -0.19 -4.90
CA PHE A 313 3.92 -0.73 -4.68
C PHE A 313 3.27 -0.08 -3.46
N GLN A 314 1.95 -0.03 -3.45
CA GLN A 314 1.14 0.55 -2.37
C GLN A 314 0.23 -0.51 -1.75
N GLY A 315 -0.44 -0.14 -0.65
CA GLY A 315 -1.40 -1.01 0.02
C GLY A 315 -2.53 -1.50 -0.87
N SER A 316 -2.90 -0.67 -1.82
CA SER A 316 -3.95 -0.90 -2.83
C SER A 316 -3.49 -1.64 -4.09
N THR A 317 -2.19 -1.89 -4.29
CA THR A 317 -1.68 -2.54 -5.52
C THR A 317 -2.19 -3.97 -5.68
N MET A 318 -2.22 -4.74 -4.60
CA MET A 318 -2.71 -6.12 -4.66
C MET A 318 -4.21 -6.20 -5.00
N PRO A 319 -5.11 -5.54 -4.26
CA PRO A 319 -6.53 -5.58 -4.63
C PRO A 319 -6.78 -5.03 -6.03
N LEU A 320 -6.11 -3.94 -6.45
CA LEU A 320 -6.21 -3.42 -7.81
C LEU A 320 -5.83 -4.47 -8.86
N SER A 321 -4.71 -5.17 -8.66
CA SER A 321 -4.26 -6.22 -9.59
C SER A 321 -5.30 -7.33 -9.76
N LEU A 322 -5.92 -7.76 -8.67
CA LEU A 322 -6.99 -8.75 -8.70
C LEU A 322 -8.22 -8.24 -9.46
N LEU A 323 -8.64 -6.99 -9.21
CA LEU A 323 -9.78 -6.35 -9.88
C LEU A 323 -9.54 -6.22 -11.40
N GLN A 324 -8.33 -5.89 -11.81
CA GLN A 324 -7.96 -5.82 -13.23
C GLN A 324 -8.06 -7.19 -13.91
N VAL A 325 -7.55 -8.24 -13.27
CA VAL A 325 -7.64 -9.61 -13.80
C VAL A 325 -9.09 -10.07 -13.94
N ASP A 326 -9.95 -9.74 -12.98
CA ASP A 326 -11.37 -10.13 -13.00
C ASP A 326 -12.15 -9.40 -14.10
N ARG A 327 -11.69 -8.21 -14.51
CA ARG A 327 -12.20 -7.51 -15.70
C ARG A 327 -11.64 -8.03 -17.01
N GLY A 328 -10.79 -9.07 -16.96
CA GLY A 328 -10.11 -9.64 -18.13
C GLY A 328 -8.96 -8.78 -18.65
N GLU A 329 -8.47 -7.84 -17.87
CA GLU A 329 -7.35 -6.97 -18.21
C GLU A 329 -6.01 -7.63 -17.85
N VAL A 330 -4.94 -7.29 -18.56
CA VAL A 330 -3.57 -7.54 -18.10
C VAL A 330 -3.31 -6.58 -16.94
N PRO A 331 -2.99 -7.06 -15.74
CA PRO A 331 -2.86 -6.17 -14.58
C PRO A 331 -1.60 -5.29 -14.66
N LEU A 332 -1.65 -4.12 -14.01
CA LEU A 332 -0.54 -3.17 -13.93
C LEU A 332 0.74 -3.83 -13.40
N THR A 333 0.61 -4.74 -12.43
CA THR A 333 1.70 -5.53 -11.86
C THR A 333 2.37 -6.44 -12.89
N ALA A 334 1.63 -6.94 -13.88
CA ALA A 334 2.21 -7.71 -14.98
C ALA A 334 3.05 -6.83 -15.92
N LEU A 335 2.61 -5.61 -16.24
CA LEU A 335 3.42 -4.66 -17.01
C LEU A 335 4.73 -4.33 -16.29
N HIS A 336 4.69 -4.16 -14.97
CA HIS A 336 5.87 -3.96 -14.13
C HIS A 336 6.85 -5.15 -14.23
N VAL A 337 6.35 -6.37 -14.04
CA VAL A 337 7.17 -7.59 -14.15
C VAL A 337 7.77 -7.71 -15.56
N MET A 338 6.99 -7.54 -16.62
CA MET A 338 7.45 -7.63 -18.00
C MET A 338 8.51 -6.57 -18.33
N GLN A 339 8.38 -5.36 -17.78
CA GLN A 339 9.39 -4.31 -17.93
C GLN A 339 10.75 -4.74 -17.37
N PHE A 340 10.79 -5.27 -16.15
CA PHE A 340 12.04 -5.67 -15.51
C PHE A 340 12.58 -7.01 -16.00
N MET A 341 11.73 -7.86 -16.57
CA MET A 341 12.17 -9.07 -17.25
C MET A 341 12.77 -8.79 -18.64
N GLY A 342 12.67 -7.54 -19.14
CA GLY A 342 13.08 -7.17 -20.50
C GLY A 342 12.14 -7.72 -21.58
N LEU A 343 10.88 -8.00 -21.22
CA LEU A 343 9.88 -8.61 -22.08
C LEU A 343 8.74 -7.65 -22.48
N ILE A 344 8.87 -6.36 -22.19
CA ILE A 344 7.80 -5.38 -22.46
C ILE A 344 7.46 -5.30 -23.95
N GLU A 345 8.41 -5.57 -24.82
CA GLU A 345 8.25 -5.58 -26.30
C GLU A 345 7.35 -6.72 -26.82
N GLU A 346 7.00 -7.67 -25.95
CA GLU A 346 6.00 -8.68 -26.29
C GLU A 346 4.57 -8.11 -26.37
N PHE A 347 4.35 -6.89 -25.86
CA PHE A 347 3.12 -6.14 -26.07
C PHE A 347 3.24 -5.21 -27.28
N SER A 348 2.17 -5.11 -28.08
CA SER A 348 2.11 -4.07 -29.12
C SER A 348 1.76 -2.71 -28.50
N GLN A 349 2.28 -1.63 -29.11
CA GLN A 349 1.92 -0.27 -28.70
C GLN A 349 0.41 -0.03 -28.75
N LYS A 350 -0.25 -0.54 -29.79
CA LYS A 350 -1.71 -0.48 -29.92
C LYS A 350 -2.42 -1.10 -28.71
N PHE A 351 -1.94 -2.26 -28.25
CA PHE A 351 -2.51 -2.92 -27.09
C PHE A 351 -2.27 -2.11 -25.79
N LEU A 352 -1.06 -1.58 -25.58
CA LEU A 352 -0.76 -0.75 -24.41
C LEU A 352 -1.64 0.51 -24.37
N LEU A 353 -1.87 1.17 -25.52
CA LEU A 353 -2.78 2.32 -25.60
C LEU A 353 -4.24 1.93 -25.31
N GLN A 354 -4.68 0.77 -25.82
CA GLN A 354 -6.03 0.26 -25.51
C GLN A 354 -6.17 -0.05 -24.01
N LEU A 355 -5.19 -0.69 -23.41
CA LEU A 355 -5.15 -1.04 -22.00
C LEU A 355 -5.20 0.22 -21.12
N GLY A 356 -4.42 1.27 -21.47
CA GLY A 356 -4.45 2.55 -20.79
C GLY A 356 -5.84 3.21 -20.79
N ARG A 357 -6.60 3.09 -21.90
CA ARG A 357 -7.99 3.57 -21.95
C ARG A 357 -8.92 2.76 -21.05
N MET A 358 -8.73 1.44 -20.98
CA MET A 358 -9.53 0.55 -20.13
C MET A 358 -9.26 0.86 -18.65
N TYR A 359 -8.03 1.11 -18.29
CA TYR A 359 -7.60 1.41 -16.91
C TYR A 359 -8.22 2.70 -16.33
N ARG A 360 -8.65 3.63 -17.17
CA ARG A 360 -9.30 4.88 -16.71
C ARG A 360 -10.74 4.70 -16.23
N ASN A 361 -11.33 3.51 -16.37
CA ASN A 361 -12.66 3.24 -15.85
C ASN A 361 -12.58 2.77 -14.38
N PRO A 362 -13.46 3.26 -13.49
CA PRO A 362 -13.49 2.83 -12.10
C PRO A 362 -13.65 1.32 -11.94
N TYR A 363 -13.05 0.78 -10.89
CA TYR A 363 -13.18 -0.62 -10.47
C TYR A 363 -14.23 -0.74 -9.36
N SER A 364 -14.67 -1.97 -9.06
CA SER A 364 -15.65 -2.22 -7.98
C SER A 364 -15.03 -3.17 -6.95
N GLY A 365 -15.14 -2.80 -5.68
CA GLY A 365 -14.61 -3.50 -4.53
C GLY A 365 -13.89 -2.54 -3.58
N ALA A 366 -13.63 -3.02 -2.39
CA ALA A 366 -12.89 -2.27 -1.38
C ALA A 366 -12.03 -3.18 -0.52
N HIS A 367 -11.00 -2.63 0.10
CA HIS A 367 -10.30 -3.29 1.18
C HIS A 367 -10.14 -2.37 2.38
N LEU A 368 -10.23 -2.94 3.57
CA LEU A 368 -10.02 -2.25 4.83
C LEU A 368 -8.91 -2.89 5.65
N ILE A 369 -8.23 -2.06 6.41
CA ILE A 369 -7.21 -2.43 7.39
C ILE A 369 -7.70 -1.96 8.74
N VAL A 370 -7.79 -2.86 9.70
CA VAL A 370 -8.21 -2.59 11.08
C VAL A 370 -7.00 -2.70 11.99
N HIS A 371 -6.80 -1.69 12.84
CA HIS A 371 -5.68 -1.60 13.76
C HIS A 371 -6.11 -1.86 15.20
N ASN A 372 -5.16 -2.17 16.07
CA ASN A 372 -5.37 -2.27 17.50
C ASN A 372 -5.76 -0.90 18.07
N LEU A 373 -7.00 -0.76 18.52
CA LEU A 373 -7.54 0.47 19.10
C LEU A 373 -7.20 0.65 20.59
N LYS A 374 -6.48 -0.30 21.21
CA LYS A 374 -6.01 -0.17 22.59
C LYS A 374 -4.72 0.65 22.60
N ASN A 375 -4.60 1.57 23.53
CA ASN A 375 -3.39 2.39 23.70
C ASN A 375 -2.28 1.59 24.44
N LYS A 376 -2.14 0.33 24.14
CA LYS A 376 -1.11 -0.59 24.67
C LYS A 376 -1.09 -1.90 23.88
N SER A 377 -0.01 -2.66 24.01
CA SER A 377 0.05 -4.03 23.52
C SER A 377 -1.02 -4.92 24.14
N CYS A 378 -1.54 -5.85 23.38
CA CYS A 378 -2.59 -6.77 23.80
C CYS A 378 -2.43 -8.14 23.12
N ARG A 379 -3.19 -9.14 23.58
CA ARG A 379 -3.28 -10.47 22.98
C ARG A 379 -4.71 -10.77 22.58
N MET A 380 -4.88 -11.55 21.53
CA MET A 380 -6.20 -12.08 21.16
C MET A 380 -6.59 -13.22 22.12
N GLU A 381 -7.83 -13.23 22.55
CA GLU A 381 -8.39 -14.34 23.39
C GLU A 381 -8.73 -15.56 22.55
N HIS A 382 -9.19 -15.35 21.31
CA HIS A 382 -9.67 -16.40 20.44
C HIS A 382 -9.13 -16.26 19.02
N ASP A 383 -8.87 -17.37 18.35
CA ASP A 383 -8.47 -17.37 16.94
C ASP A 383 -9.63 -16.94 16.05
N LEU A 384 -9.43 -15.85 15.32
CA LEU A 384 -10.24 -15.50 14.17
C LEU A 384 -9.67 -16.25 12.95
N LYS A 385 -10.51 -16.97 12.23
CA LYS A 385 -10.09 -17.71 11.03
C LYS A 385 -10.10 -16.81 9.82
N ALA A 386 -9.11 -16.93 8.94
CA ALA A 386 -9.20 -16.33 7.62
C ALA A 386 -10.34 -16.96 6.81
N GLY A 387 -11.03 -16.20 5.99
CA GLY A 387 -12.11 -16.71 5.16
C GLY A 387 -13.24 -15.70 4.94
N ILE A 388 -14.37 -16.24 4.51
CA ILE A 388 -15.57 -15.47 4.19
C ILE A 388 -16.50 -15.39 5.39
N TYR A 389 -16.91 -14.17 5.68
CA TYR A 389 -17.83 -13.83 6.77
C TYR A 389 -19.06 -13.10 6.22
N THR A 390 -20.17 -13.24 6.94
CA THR A 390 -21.38 -12.47 6.70
C THR A 390 -21.78 -11.71 7.95
N LEU A 391 -22.39 -10.54 7.78
CA LEU A 391 -22.98 -9.76 8.87
C LEU A 391 -24.42 -10.20 9.08
N LEU A 392 -24.75 -10.66 10.29
CA LEU A 392 -26.11 -11.03 10.71
C LEU A 392 -26.52 -10.20 11.93
N GLY A 393 -27.29 -9.11 11.69
CA GLY A 393 -27.56 -8.13 12.72
C GLY A 393 -26.26 -7.48 13.21
N ASP A 394 -25.96 -7.62 14.50
CA ASP A 394 -24.76 -7.09 15.16
C ASP A 394 -23.67 -8.16 15.38
N THR A 395 -23.70 -9.27 14.63
CA THR A 395 -22.70 -10.34 14.70
C THR A 395 -22.11 -10.64 13.34
N ILE A 396 -20.86 -11.09 13.31
CA ILE A 396 -20.23 -11.63 12.10
C ILE A 396 -20.10 -13.15 12.25
N GLU A 397 -20.47 -13.89 11.21
CA GLU A 397 -20.37 -15.33 11.18
C GLU A 397 -19.46 -15.82 10.06
N TRP A 398 -18.58 -16.76 10.40
CA TRP A 398 -17.74 -17.42 9.42
C TRP A 398 -18.58 -18.35 8.54
N VAL A 399 -18.52 -18.15 7.23
CA VAL A 399 -19.31 -18.87 6.25
C VAL A 399 -18.52 -20.03 5.64
N ARG A 400 -17.28 -19.74 5.20
CA ARG A 400 -16.41 -20.70 4.50
C ARG A 400 -14.98 -20.20 4.37
N SER A 401 -14.08 -21.09 3.99
CA SER A 401 -12.72 -20.71 3.63
C SER A 401 -12.72 -19.79 2.40
N GLY A 402 -11.80 -18.83 2.39
CA GLY A 402 -11.56 -17.89 1.30
C GLY A 402 -10.22 -17.19 1.50
N THR A 403 -9.65 -16.62 0.44
CA THR A 403 -8.33 -16.00 0.47
C THR A 403 -8.32 -14.57 -0.05
N THR A 404 -9.28 -14.22 -0.90
CA THR A 404 -9.45 -12.89 -1.47
C THR A 404 -10.95 -12.61 -1.69
N TYR A 405 -11.29 -11.36 -2.05
CA TYR A 405 -12.68 -10.99 -2.38
C TYR A 405 -13.30 -11.86 -3.48
N ARG A 406 -12.50 -12.53 -4.31
CA ARG A 406 -12.99 -13.47 -5.35
C ARG A 406 -13.73 -14.67 -4.80
N ASP A 407 -13.53 -14.99 -3.54
CA ASP A 407 -14.26 -16.06 -2.85
C ASP A 407 -15.61 -15.58 -2.29
N ILE A 408 -15.93 -14.28 -2.39
CA ILE A 408 -17.23 -13.68 -2.05
C ILE A 408 -18.28 -14.10 -3.10
N LYS A 409 -19.45 -14.51 -2.61
CA LYS A 409 -20.56 -14.94 -3.46
C LYS A 409 -21.79 -14.06 -3.35
N ASN A 410 -21.91 -13.31 -2.25
CA ASN A 410 -23.04 -12.44 -1.96
C ASN A 410 -22.57 -11.04 -1.55
N PRO A 411 -23.32 -9.98 -1.85
CA PRO A 411 -22.93 -8.59 -1.54
C PRO A 411 -22.61 -8.32 -0.06
N ASN A 412 -23.28 -9.03 0.86
CA ASN A 412 -23.08 -8.84 2.31
C ASN A 412 -21.90 -9.62 2.88
N GLU A 413 -21.12 -10.30 2.05
CA GLU A 413 -19.98 -11.07 2.49
C GLU A 413 -18.70 -10.25 2.49
N TRP A 414 -17.82 -10.58 3.42
CA TRP A 414 -16.49 -10.02 3.55
C TRP A 414 -15.44 -11.14 3.57
N CYS A 415 -14.33 -10.91 2.92
CA CYS A 415 -13.17 -11.79 3.03
C CYS A 415 -12.17 -11.21 4.04
N ILE A 416 -11.96 -11.90 5.17
CA ILE A 416 -10.85 -11.60 6.07
C ILE A 416 -9.63 -12.35 5.58
N LEU A 417 -8.54 -11.62 5.32
CA LEU A 417 -7.33 -12.18 4.71
C LEU A 417 -6.51 -13.01 5.71
N GLY A 418 -5.70 -13.90 5.16
CA GLY A 418 -4.94 -14.90 5.94
C GLY A 418 -3.71 -14.39 6.70
N ASN A 419 -3.56 -13.07 6.87
CA ASN A 419 -2.48 -12.46 7.64
C ASN A 419 -2.90 -12.06 9.06
N LEU A 420 -3.83 -12.81 9.66
CA LEU A 420 -4.26 -12.62 11.03
C LEU A 420 -3.16 -13.01 12.03
N PRO A 421 -3.03 -12.32 13.16
CA PRO A 421 -2.18 -12.77 14.26
C PRO A 421 -2.79 -14.02 14.92
N PHE A 422 -1.95 -14.90 15.47
CA PHE A 422 -2.42 -16.04 16.27
C PHE A 422 -2.92 -15.57 17.64
N HIS A 423 -3.78 -16.34 18.30
CA HIS A 423 -4.33 -16.02 19.62
C HIS A 423 -3.24 -15.84 20.70
N THR A 424 -2.11 -16.53 20.57
CA THR A 424 -0.95 -16.40 21.47
C THR A 424 -0.07 -15.20 21.17
N THR A 425 -0.31 -14.51 20.04
CA THR A 425 0.52 -13.44 19.56
C THR A 425 0.27 -12.15 20.34
N GLU A 426 1.33 -11.51 20.80
CA GLU A 426 1.26 -10.12 21.25
C GLU A 426 1.03 -9.21 20.05
N VAL A 427 0.06 -8.31 20.15
CA VAL A 427 -0.24 -7.29 19.15
C VAL A 427 0.11 -5.93 19.73
N CYS A 428 1.14 -5.30 19.21
CA CYS A 428 1.60 -3.99 19.68
C CYS A 428 0.56 -2.88 19.44
N GLU A 429 0.75 -1.77 20.13
CA GLU A 429 -0.07 -0.56 19.94
C GLU A 429 -0.09 -0.16 18.44
N ASP A 430 -1.26 0.25 17.94
CA ASP A 430 -1.50 0.65 16.57
C ASP A 430 -1.12 -0.41 15.50
N ALA A 431 -0.71 -1.62 15.89
CA ALA A 431 -0.43 -2.68 14.93
C ALA A 431 -1.74 -3.19 14.28
N ARG A 432 -1.62 -3.67 13.04
CA ARG A 432 -2.76 -4.21 12.30
C ARG A 432 -3.30 -5.47 12.95
N ILE A 433 -4.63 -5.53 13.17
CA ILE A 433 -5.30 -6.75 13.65
C ILE A 433 -5.85 -7.56 12.50
N ALA A 434 -6.43 -6.92 11.49
CA ALA A 434 -7.02 -7.62 10.34
C ALA A 434 -6.89 -6.79 9.06
N MET A 435 -6.87 -7.50 7.93
CA MET A 435 -7.12 -6.95 6.61
C MET A 435 -8.30 -7.69 6.00
N MET A 436 -9.19 -6.97 5.34
CA MET A 436 -10.40 -7.53 4.77
C MET A 436 -10.77 -6.89 3.45
N GLN A 437 -11.55 -7.60 2.65
CA GLN A 437 -12.00 -7.18 1.33
C GLN A 437 -13.50 -7.41 1.18
N THR A 438 -14.16 -6.58 0.38
CA THR A 438 -15.55 -6.71 -0.03
C THR A 438 -15.72 -6.33 -1.51
N SER A 439 -16.79 -6.78 -2.14
CA SER A 439 -17.21 -6.35 -3.48
C SER A 439 -17.93 -5.01 -3.50
N GLU A 440 -18.38 -4.53 -2.35
CA GLU A 440 -19.19 -3.33 -2.21
C GLU A 440 -18.35 -2.07 -1.90
N SER A 441 -18.95 -0.88 -2.12
CA SER A 441 -18.38 0.39 -1.63
C SER A 441 -18.50 0.46 -0.12
N VAL A 442 -17.47 0.91 0.55
CA VAL A 442 -17.42 1.03 2.03
C VAL A 442 -17.55 2.47 2.52
N LEU A 443 -17.46 3.46 1.62
CA LEU A 443 -17.53 4.88 1.94
C LEU A 443 -18.88 5.50 1.60
N ASP A 444 -19.30 6.43 2.44
CA ASP A 444 -20.49 7.26 2.27
C ASP A 444 -20.41 8.15 1.02
N ASP A 445 -21.47 8.90 0.75
CA ASP A 445 -21.52 9.80 -0.41
C ASP A 445 -20.55 10.98 -0.31
N ASN A 446 -20.10 11.32 0.90
CA ASN A 446 -19.08 12.35 1.12
C ASN A 446 -17.65 11.81 0.97
N LEU A 447 -17.47 10.51 0.72
CA LEU A 447 -16.17 9.83 0.53
C LEU A 447 -15.22 9.91 1.75
N GLN A 448 -15.75 10.09 2.96
CA GLN A 448 -14.94 10.31 4.17
C GLN A 448 -15.25 9.34 5.32
N GLN A 449 -16.49 8.89 5.44
CA GLN A 449 -16.91 8.03 6.53
C GLN A 449 -17.30 6.64 6.01
N LEU A 450 -17.21 5.63 6.87
CA LEU A 450 -17.71 4.31 6.50
C LEU A 450 -19.25 4.34 6.40
N GLU A 451 -19.77 3.69 5.38
CA GLU A 451 -21.18 3.30 5.29
C GLU A 451 -21.58 2.50 6.53
N SER A 452 -22.84 2.62 6.95
CA SER A 452 -23.32 2.03 8.21
C SER A 452 -23.08 0.52 8.30
N TYR A 453 -23.23 -0.22 7.19
CA TYR A 453 -22.97 -1.65 7.15
C TYR A 453 -21.47 -1.98 7.33
N ALA A 454 -20.58 -1.20 6.72
CA ALA A 454 -19.13 -1.36 6.85
C ALA A 454 -18.66 -1.00 8.26
N ALA A 455 -19.18 0.11 8.82
CA ALA A 455 -18.92 0.52 10.20
C ALA A 455 -19.39 -0.55 11.21
N THR A 456 -20.57 -1.13 10.99
CA THR A 456 -21.08 -2.22 11.83
C THR A 456 -20.19 -3.47 11.73
N PHE A 457 -19.76 -3.86 10.53
CA PHE A 457 -18.86 -4.99 10.34
C PHE A 457 -17.54 -4.79 11.08
N VAL A 458 -16.90 -3.62 10.91
CA VAL A 458 -15.64 -3.26 11.58
C VAL A 458 -15.79 -3.28 13.09
N LYS A 459 -16.87 -2.68 13.62
CA LYS A 459 -17.15 -2.65 15.07
C LYS A 459 -17.34 -4.06 15.63
N THR A 460 -18.08 -4.90 14.92
CA THR A 460 -18.35 -6.28 15.35
C THR A 460 -17.08 -7.12 15.26
N LEU A 461 -16.27 -6.93 14.21
CA LEU A 461 -14.95 -7.54 14.09
C LEU A 461 -14.05 -7.19 15.28
N GLN A 462 -13.97 -5.91 15.68
CA GLN A 462 -13.23 -5.44 16.85
C GLN A 462 -13.71 -6.13 18.14
N GLY A 463 -15.00 -6.41 18.26
CA GLY A 463 -15.61 -7.12 19.39
C GLY A 463 -15.24 -8.60 19.45
N HIS A 464 -15.07 -9.25 18.30
CA HIS A 464 -14.59 -10.65 18.22
C HIS A 464 -13.13 -10.79 18.64
N PHE A 465 -12.35 -9.73 18.44
CA PHE A 465 -11.01 -9.64 19.01
C PHE A 465 -11.07 -9.23 20.47
N SER A 466 -11.48 -10.11 21.36
CA SER A 466 -11.33 -9.94 22.81
C SER A 466 -9.84 -9.89 23.16
N VAL A 467 -9.31 -8.69 23.34
CA VAL A 467 -7.88 -8.47 23.51
C VAL A 467 -7.56 -8.37 24.98
N ILE A 468 -6.79 -9.29 25.50
CA ILE A 468 -6.33 -9.26 26.90
C ILE A 468 -5.15 -8.29 26.98
N PRO A 469 -5.21 -7.27 27.86
CA PRO A 469 -4.08 -6.40 28.08
C PRO A 469 -2.85 -7.20 28.51
N PHE A 470 -1.74 -7.00 27.81
CA PHE A 470 -0.47 -7.58 28.22
C PHE A 470 -0.01 -6.96 29.54
N HIS A 471 -0.06 -7.70 30.63
CA HIS A 471 0.59 -7.34 31.87
C HIS A 471 2.07 -7.66 31.72
N GLY A 472 2.88 -6.69 31.30
CA GLY A 472 4.33 -6.83 31.34
C GLY A 472 4.75 -7.26 32.74
N GLY A 473 5.33 -8.44 32.86
CA GLY A 473 5.94 -8.86 34.09
C GLY A 473 7.01 -7.83 34.45
N SER A 474 6.86 -7.24 35.61
CA SER A 474 7.96 -6.55 36.27
C SER A 474 9.07 -7.58 36.53
N GLU A 475 10.16 -7.53 35.84
CA GLU A 475 11.47 -7.89 36.33
C GLU A 475 12.41 -6.71 36.21
#